data_07acb0e59f00227b3906a2387dfaf5a1
#
_entry.id   07acb0e59f00227b3906a2387dfaf5a1
#
_cell.length_a   1.000
_cell.length_b   1.000
_cell.length_c   1.000
_cell.angle_alpha   90.00
_cell.angle_beta   90.00
_cell.angle_gamma   90.00
#
_symmetry.space_group_name_H-M   'P 1'
#
loop_
_entity.id
_entity.type
_entity.pdbx_description
1 polymer ?
#
loop_
_entity_poly.entity_id
_entity_poly.type
_entity_poly.pdbx_seq_one_letter_code
_entity_poly.pdbx_strand_id
1 'polypeptide(L)'
;MRQLLLDFTQAPAPTFANFVPGGNAELLDAVESAARGECPERVIYLWGEPGAGKSHLASAFEASTRGREGYRVIDGIERFSDAEQVALFNDFNERNFGFLLVTAGASPRDVALRRDLATRLATGLTYRVLPLTDSEKRAALAAHAKVRGFDLSEDVSSYLLTHARRDMRSLMMALDAIDRYSLETGRPVTVPLLKAAMQPGTAATEPGTDPKRENRGLSP
;
A
#
# COMPACT_ATOMS: atom_id res chain seq x y z
N MET A 1 12.13 -28.60 -12.33
CA MET A 1 11.32 -27.42 -12.78
C MET A 1 10.88 -26.65 -11.53
N ARG A 2 11.57 -25.55 -11.21
CA ARG A 2 11.12 -24.64 -10.14
C ARG A 2 10.17 -23.64 -10.79
N GLN A 3 8.90 -23.76 -10.49
CA GLN A 3 7.88 -22.77 -10.77
C GLN A 3 8.21 -21.59 -9.86
N LEU A 4 8.85 -20.55 -10.41
CA LEU A 4 9.00 -19.25 -9.75
C LEU A 4 7.61 -18.59 -9.76
N LEU A 5 6.75 -19.01 -8.84
CA LEU A 5 5.75 -18.12 -8.30
C LEU A 5 6.53 -16.92 -7.77
N LEU A 6 6.26 -15.72 -8.29
CA LEU A 6 6.64 -14.49 -7.65
C LEU A 6 6.12 -14.58 -6.20
N ASP A 7 6.99 -15.04 -5.32
CA ASP A 7 6.73 -15.04 -3.90
C ASP A 7 6.70 -13.55 -3.54
N PHE A 8 5.50 -12.98 -3.54
CA PHE A 8 5.26 -11.65 -2.99
C PHE A 8 5.58 -11.75 -1.50
N THR A 9 6.87 -11.74 -1.19
CA THR A 9 7.32 -11.61 0.19
C THR A 9 6.54 -10.47 0.81
N GLN A 10 6.05 -10.70 2.00
CA GLN A 10 5.18 -9.77 2.73
C GLN A 10 5.68 -8.34 2.56
N ALA A 11 4.83 -7.47 2.03
CA ALA A 11 5.15 -6.05 1.97
C ALA A 11 5.54 -5.57 3.36
N PRO A 12 6.52 -4.67 3.48
CA PRO A 12 6.91 -4.12 4.77
C PRO A 12 5.68 -3.59 5.49
N ALA A 13 5.66 -3.77 6.81
CA ALA A 13 4.57 -3.27 7.64
C ALA A 13 4.41 -1.75 7.42
N PRO A 14 3.16 -1.24 7.37
CA PRO A 14 2.92 0.19 7.26
C PRO A 14 3.54 0.95 8.45
N THR A 15 4.31 1.97 8.13
CA THR A 15 4.90 2.93 9.09
C THR A 15 4.74 4.34 8.55
N PHE A 16 4.90 5.36 9.38
CA PHE A 16 4.94 6.74 8.89
C PHE A 16 6.13 6.97 7.97
N ALA A 17 7.28 6.38 8.27
CA ALA A 17 8.51 6.52 7.48
C ALA A 17 8.39 5.97 6.04
N ASN A 18 7.54 4.95 5.81
CA ASN A 18 7.31 4.41 4.46
C ASN A 18 6.00 4.88 3.83
N PHE A 19 5.32 5.85 4.43
CA PHE A 19 4.21 6.57 3.81
C PHE A 19 4.74 7.62 2.83
N VAL A 20 4.24 7.62 1.61
CA VAL A 20 4.55 8.66 0.62
C VAL A 20 3.53 9.80 0.78
N PRO A 21 3.93 10.96 1.31
CA PRO A 21 2.96 11.99 1.67
C PRO A 21 2.28 12.65 0.47
N GLY A 22 3.00 12.91 -0.63
CA GLY A 22 2.45 13.71 -1.74
C GLY A 22 1.87 15.02 -1.21
N GLY A 23 0.63 15.32 -1.58
CA GLY A 23 -0.12 16.47 -1.08
C GLY A 23 -0.64 16.35 0.37
N ASN A 24 -0.26 15.30 1.12
CA ASN A 24 -0.79 15.01 2.46
C ASN A 24 0.22 15.32 3.61
N ALA A 25 1.18 16.20 3.41
CA ALA A 25 2.23 16.45 4.40
C ALA A 25 1.65 16.96 5.74
N GLU A 26 0.77 17.96 5.71
CA GLU A 26 0.10 18.50 6.91
C GLU A 26 -0.69 17.43 7.66
N LEU A 27 -1.42 16.60 6.94
CA LEU A 27 -2.16 15.47 7.49
C LEU A 27 -1.22 14.47 8.17
N LEU A 28 -0.10 14.14 7.53
CA LEU A 28 0.90 13.22 8.09
C LEU A 28 1.46 13.78 9.39
N ASP A 29 1.86 15.05 9.41
CA ASP A 29 2.37 15.74 10.61
C ASP A 29 1.34 15.70 11.75
N ALA A 30 0.06 15.94 11.46
CA ALA A 30 -1.01 15.88 12.45
C ALA A 30 -1.18 14.47 13.05
N VAL A 31 -1.14 13.43 12.20
CA VAL A 31 -1.28 12.03 12.66
C VAL A 31 -0.05 11.60 13.47
N GLU A 32 1.15 11.98 13.06
CA GLU A 32 2.38 11.72 13.81
C GLU A 32 2.39 12.45 15.17
N SER A 33 1.98 13.73 15.19
CA SER A 33 1.84 14.49 16.42
C SER A 33 0.86 13.84 17.39
N ALA A 34 -0.28 13.36 16.87
CA ALA A 34 -1.25 12.61 17.67
C ALA A 34 -0.66 11.30 18.21
N ALA A 35 0.13 10.58 17.41
CA ALA A 35 0.80 9.36 17.86
C ALA A 35 1.83 9.62 18.98
N ARG A 36 2.44 10.81 19.00
CA ARG A 36 3.32 11.26 20.11
C ARG A 36 2.55 11.74 21.34
N GLY A 37 1.24 12.00 21.22
CA GLY A 37 0.40 12.55 22.28
C GLY A 37 0.43 14.06 22.38
N GLU A 38 0.83 14.74 21.31
CA GLU A 38 1.00 16.20 21.22
C GLU A 38 -0.23 16.89 20.56
N CYS A 39 -1.19 16.10 20.05
CA CYS A 39 -2.40 16.64 19.43
C CYS A 39 -3.40 17.06 20.51
N PRO A 40 -3.90 18.30 20.49
CA PRO A 40 -4.89 18.77 21.45
C PRO A 40 -6.28 18.17 21.25
N GLU A 41 -6.61 17.80 20.03
CA GLU A 41 -7.88 17.15 19.69
C GLU A 41 -7.85 15.67 20.03
N ARG A 42 -9.04 15.16 20.36
CA ARG A 42 -9.21 13.74 20.72
C ARG A 42 -9.57 12.84 19.54
N VAL A 43 -9.87 13.42 18.40
CA VAL A 43 -10.29 12.70 17.20
C VAL A 43 -9.58 13.24 15.98
N ILE A 44 -9.04 12.34 15.15
CA ILE A 44 -8.66 12.62 13.77
C ILE A 44 -9.51 11.72 12.87
N TYR A 45 -10.23 12.36 11.94
CA TYR A 45 -11.05 11.69 10.94
C TYR A 45 -10.43 11.82 9.55
N LEU A 46 -9.97 10.69 8.99
CA LEU A 46 -9.35 10.60 7.67
C LEU A 46 -10.36 10.05 6.66
N TRP A 47 -10.61 10.78 5.60
CA TRP A 47 -11.51 10.32 4.55
C TRP A 47 -10.94 10.50 3.16
N GLY A 48 -11.46 9.77 2.17
CA GLY A 48 -11.00 9.88 0.79
C GLY A 48 -11.20 8.60 -0.01
N GLU A 49 -10.74 8.61 -1.24
CA GLU A 49 -10.92 7.52 -2.20
C GLU A 49 -10.22 6.23 -1.78
N PRO A 50 -10.67 5.05 -2.25
CA PRO A 50 -9.93 3.80 -2.09
C PRO A 50 -8.51 3.92 -2.66
N GLY A 51 -7.52 3.39 -1.93
CA GLY A 51 -6.11 3.45 -2.36
C GLY A 51 -5.38 4.76 -2.05
N ALA A 52 -6.03 5.78 -1.45
CA ALA A 52 -5.39 7.04 -1.08
C ALA A 52 -4.37 6.92 0.08
N GLY A 53 -4.33 5.78 0.80
CA GLY A 53 -3.36 5.56 1.89
C GLY A 53 -3.96 5.60 3.30
N LYS A 54 -5.29 5.72 3.45
CA LYS A 54 -5.97 5.76 4.77
C LYS A 54 -5.61 4.60 5.68
N SER A 55 -5.78 3.35 5.19
CA SER A 55 -5.48 2.14 5.97
C SER A 55 -3.99 2.00 6.28
N HIS A 56 -3.11 2.56 5.44
CA HIS A 56 -1.68 2.64 5.73
C HIS A 56 -1.43 3.51 6.96
N LEU A 57 -2.00 4.71 6.99
CA LEU A 57 -1.89 5.64 8.13
C LEU A 57 -2.52 5.07 9.39
N ALA A 58 -3.69 4.43 9.28
CA ALA A 58 -4.34 3.76 10.40
C ALA A 58 -3.44 2.67 11.01
N SER A 59 -2.86 1.80 10.18
CA SER A 59 -1.96 0.73 10.64
C SER A 59 -0.64 1.29 11.20
N ALA A 60 -0.07 2.34 10.58
CA ALA A 60 1.14 3.00 11.08
C ALA A 60 0.90 3.65 12.45
N PHE A 61 -0.25 4.30 12.62
CA PHE A 61 -0.67 4.90 13.89
C PHE A 61 -0.87 3.83 14.97
N GLU A 62 -1.59 2.76 14.66
CA GLU A 62 -1.81 1.64 15.59
C GLU A 62 -0.48 1.00 16.03
N ALA A 63 0.45 0.78 15.09
CA ALA A 63 1.78 0.27 15.39
C ALA A 63 2.58 1.21 16.30
N SER A 64 2.50 2.53 16.06
CA SER A 64 3.23 3.56 16.82
C SER A 64 2.68 3.79 18.22
N THR A 65 1.40 3.51 18.42
CA THR A 65 0.71 3.68 19.72
C THR A 65 0.52 2.37 20.48
N ARG A 66 1.08 1.27 19.97
CA ARG A 66 0.94 -0.06 20.58
C ARG A 66 1.45 -0.06 22.02
N GLY A 67 0.61 -0.57 22.94
CA GLY A 67 0.90 -0.61 24.37
C GLY A 67 0.64 0.71 25.11
N ARG A 68 0.15 1.75 24.44
CA ARG A 68 -0.28 3.00 25.07
C ARG A 68 -1.79 2.95 25.32
N GLU A 69 -2.19 3.11 26.56
CA GLU A 69 -3.60 3.10 26.93
C GLU A 69 -4.34 4.33 26.35
N GLY A 70 -5.62 4.14 26.07
CA GLY A 70 -6.49 5.22 25.62
C GLY A 70 -6.42 5.56 24.13
N TYR A 71 -5.55 4.91 23.33
CA TYR A 71 -5.52 5.08 21.88
C TYR A 71 -6.40 4.04 21.19
N ARG A 72 -7.23 4.49 20.26
CA ARG A 72 -8.12 3.62 19.47
C ARG A 72 -8.02 3.97 17.98
N VAL A 73 -8.05 2.93 17.14
CA VAL A 73 -8.07 3.08 15.68
C VAL A 73 -9.29 2.36 15.12
N ILE A 74 -9.98 3.00 14.19
CA ILE A 74 -11.10 2.44 13.42
C ILE A 74 -10.81 2.64 11.95
N ASP A 75 -10.50 1.56 11.22
CA ASP A 75 -10.28 1.60 9.78
C ASP A 75 -11.55 1.21 9.02
N GLY A 76 -12.18 2.19 8.35
CA GLY A 76 -13.42 2.01 7.59
C GLY A 76 -14.66 1.96 8.47
N ILE A 77 -14.98 3.08 9.13
CA ILE A 77 -16.13 3.18 10.05
C ILE A 77 -17.49 2.95 9.37
N GLU A 78 -17.57 3.15 8.05
CA GLU A 78 -18.77 2.85 7.25
C GLU A 78 -19.17 1.37 7.27
N ARG A 79 -18.30 0.49 7.75
CA ARG A 79 -18.58 -0.94 7.92
C ARG A 79 -19.22 -1.28 9.26
N PHE A 80 -19.34 -0.31 10.15
CA PHE A 80 -19.94 -0.52 11.46
C PHE A 80 -21.44 -0.76 11.35
N SER A 81 -21.92 -1.82 12.00
CA SER A 81 -23.33 -2.05 12.25
C SER A 81 -23.92 -0.97 13.15
N ASP A 82 -25.25 -0.85 13.19
CA ASP A 82 -25.94 0.10 14.08
C ASP A 82 -25.55 -0.12 15.55
N ALA A 83 -25.39 -1.36 15.99
CA ALA A 83 -24.98 -1.68 17.35
C ALA A 83 -23.56 -1.19 17.67
N GLU A 84 -22.60 -1.36 16.74
CA GLU A 84 -21.24 -0.85 16.90
C GLU A 84 -21.19 0.67 16.91
N GLN A 85 -22.03 1.34 16.11
CA GLN A 85 -22.15 2.80 16.11
C GLN A 85 -22.69 3.32 17.45
N VAL A 86 -23.70 2.63 18.03
CA VAL A 86 -24.23 2.96 19.37
C VAL A 86 -23.16 2.76 20.44
N ALA A 87 -22.44 1.64 20.39
CA ALA A 87 -21.37 1.36 21.35
C ALA A 87 -20.27 2.44 21.30
N LEU A 88 -19.82 2.81 20.08
CA LEU A 88 -18.83 3.87 19.92
C LEU A 88 -19.33 5.23 20.42
N PHE A 89 -20.60 5.57 20.17
CA PHE A 89 -21.20 6.80 20.69
C PHE A 89 -21.22 6.82 22.23
N ASN A 90 -21.55 5.71 22.88
CA ASN A 90 -21.49 5.58 24.33
C ASN A 90 -20.05 5.73 24.86
N ASP A 91 -19.07 5.09 24.20
CA ASP A 91 -17.65 5.23 24.54
C ASP A 91 -17.19 6.70 24.49
N PHE A 92 -17.69 7.50 23.54
CA PHE A 92 -17.46 8.95 23.51
C PHE A 92 -18.00 9.66 24.76
N ASN A 93 -19.24 9.36 25.14
CA ASN A 93 -19.90 10.01 26.27
C ASN A 93 -19.26 9.63 27.61
N GLU A 94 -18.86 8.38 27.75
CA GLU A 94 -18.22 7.83 28.95
C GLU A 94 -16.71 8.11 29.01
N ARG A 95 -16.14 8.69 27.95
CA ARG A 95 -14.70 8.97 27.81
C ARG A 95 -13.82 7.71 27.93
N ASN A 96 -14.27 6.58 27.38
CA ASN A 96 -13.58 5.30 27.44
C ASN A 96 -12.28 5.26 26.61
N PHE A 97 -11.96 6.32 25.86
CA PHE A 97 -10.67 6.48 25.17
C PHE A 97 -10.16 7.92 25.27
N GLY A 98 -8.82 8.09 25.21
CA GLY A 98 -8.15 9.38 25.19
C GLY A 98 -8.08 9.97 23.78
N PHE A 99 -7.77 9.13 22.79
CA PHE A 99 -7.63 9.52 21.39
C PHE A 99 -8.24 8.49 20.44
N LEU A 100 -8.83 8.97 19.34
CA LEU A 100 -9.44 8.13 18.31
C LEU A 100 -9.00 8.57 16.91
N LEU A 101 -8.36 7.65 16.16
CA LEU A 101 -8.15 7.79 14.73
C LEU A 101 -9.22 7.00 13.98
N VAL A 102 -9.92 7.66 13.06
CA VAL A 102 -10.98 7.03 12.24
C VAL A 102 -10.67 7.21 10.78
N THR A 103 -10.88 6.18 9.97
CA THR A 103 -10.88 6.29 8.51
C THR A 103 -12.24 6.01 7.92
N ALA A 104 -12.55 6.64 6.78
CA ALA A 104 -13.80 6.45 6.03
C ALA A 104 -13.63 6.68 4.52
N GLY A 105 -14.62 6.24 3.73
CA GLY A 105 -14.69 6.53 2.29
C GLY A 105 -15.23 7.93 1.98
N ALA A 106 -15.97 8.55 2.91
CA ALA A 106 -16.65 9.84 2.73
C ALA A 106 -16.44 10.77 3.93
N SER A 107 -16.75 12.06 3.75
CA SER A 107 -16.67 13.03 4.84
C SER A 107 -17.65 12.69 5.98
N PRO A 108 -17.47 13.23 7.22
CA PRO A 108 -18.41 13.00 8.31
C PRO A 108 -19.84 13.43 8.02
N ARG A 109 -20.05 14.31 7.02
CA ARG A 109 -21.37 14.79 6.60
C ARG A 109 -22.07 13.82 5.64
N ASP A 110 -21.28 13.09 4.85
CA ASP A 110 -21.75 12.29 3.72
C ASP A 110 -21.68 10.78 4.00
N VAL A 111 -20.96 10.38 5.06
CA VAL A 111 -20.86 8.98 5.45
C VAL A 111 -22.19 8.47 6.02
N ALA A 112 -22.54 7.22 5.66
CA ALA A 112 -23.77 6.57 6.14
C ALA A 112 -23.62 6.13 7.61
N LEU A 113 -23.65 7.07 8.54
CA LEU A 113 -23.60 6.86 9.98
C LEU A 113 -24.79 7.52 10.67
N ARG A 114 -25.07 7.09 11.89
CA ARG A 114 -26.01 7.77 12.79
C ARG A 114 -25.57 9.23 12.97
N ARG A 115 -26.54 10.14 12.91
CA ARG A 115 -26.28 11.58 12.96
C ARG A 115 -25.55 12.03 14.22
N ASP A 116 -25.90 11.44 15.37
CA ASP A 116 -25.26 11.73 16.66
C ASP A 116 -23.76 11.37 16.64
N LEU A 117 -23.40 10.19 16.13
CA LEU A 117 -22.03 9.75 15.98
C LEU A 117 -21.27 10.61 14.96
N ALA A 118 -21.85 10.83 13.78
CA ALA A 118 -21.23 11.66 12.73
C ALA A 118 -20.90 13.08 13.25
N THR A 119 -21.79 13.69 14.04
CA THR A 119 -21.55 14.99 14.66
C THR A 119 -20.38 14.95 15.64
N ARG A 120 -20.27 13.88 16.46
CA ARG A 120 -19.14 13.71 17.40
C ARG A 120 -17.82 13.54 16.66
N LEU A 121 -17.78 12.74 15.61
CA LEU A 121 -16.57 12.56 14.79
C LEU A 121 -16.13 13.87 14.10
N ALA A 122 -17.10 14.69 13.68
CA ALA A 122 -16.84 15.98 13.04
C ALA A 122 -16.31 17.06 14.00
N THR A 123 -16.29 16.83 15.32
CA THR A 123 -15.73 17.81 16.29
C THR A 123 -14.20 17.77 16.33
N GLY A 124 -13.57 16.73 15.81
CA GLY A 124 -12.12 16.59 15.73
C GLY A 124 -11.52 17.16 14.42
N LEU A 125 -10.23 16.92 14.22
CA LEU A 125 -9.57 17.26 12.97
C LEU A 125 -10.07 16.33 11.86
N THR A 126 -10.46 16.93 10.74
CA THR A 126 -10.98 16.20 9.58
C THR A 126 -10.11 16.48 8.38
N TYR A 127 -9.46 15.44 7.84
CA TYR A 127 -8.59 15.53 6.68
C TYR A 127 -9.08 14.66 5.53
N ARG A 128 -9.05 15.23 4.33
CA ARG A 128 -9.19 14.45 3.11
C ARG A 128 -7.81 13.90 2.72
N VAL A 129 -7.69 12.58 2.67
CA VAL A 129 -6.48 11.92 2.18
C VAL A 129 -6.50 11.95 0.66
N LEU A 130 -5.58 12.69 0.07
CA LEU A 130 -5.45 12.85 -1.38
C LEU A 130 -4.71 11.65 -1.97
N PRO A 131 -5.21 11.04 -3.05
CA PRO A 131 -4.46 10.02 -3.75
C PRO A 131 -3.22 10.63 -4.41
N LEU A 132 -2.14 9.87 -4.46
CA LEU A 132 -0.93 10.28 -5.18
C LEU A 132 -1.23 10.40 -6.69
N THR A 133 -0.72 11.44 -7.29
CA THR A 133 -0.68 11.61 -8.74
C THR A 133 0.28 10.59 -9.39
N ASP A 134 0.15 10.34 -10.68
CA ASP A 134 1.05 9.42 -11.39
C ASP A 134 2.51 9.92 -11.39
N SER A 135 2.73 11.24 -11.36
CA SER A 135 4.07 11.84 -11.20
C SER A 135 4.66 11.57 -9.81
N GLU A 136 3.88 11.74 -8.76
CA GLU A 136 4.32 11.45 -7.39
C GLU A 136 4.61 9.96 -7.19
N LYS A 137 3.78 9.08 -7.78
CA LYS A 137 4.02 7.63 -7.77
C LYS A 137 5.33 7.27 -8.48
N ARG A 138 5.59 7.86 -9.67
CA ARG A 138 6.86 7.66 -10.39
C ARG A 138 8.06 8.12 -9.57
N ALA A 139 7.97 9.30 -8.97
CA ALA A 139 9.03 9.82 -8.12
C ALA A 139 9.32 8.91 -6.91
N ALA A 140 8.27 8.41 -6.26
CA ALA A 140 8.40 7.48 -5.14
C ALA A 140 9.01 6.14 -5.56
N LEU A 141 8.61 5.58 -6.70
CA LEU A 141 9.19 4.34 -7.26
C LEU A 141 10.66 4.54 -7.62
N ALA A 142 11.02 5.66 -8.24
CA ALA A 142 12.41 5.98 -8.58
C ALA A 142 13.28 6.16 -7.32
N ALA A 143 12.77 6.82 -6.29
CA ALA A 143 13.46 6.96 -5.01
C ALA A 143 13.68 5.59 -4.34
N HIS A 144 12.67 4.71 -4.36
CA HIS A 144 12.76 3.36 -3.82
C HIS A 144 13.79 2.51 -4.57
N ALA A 145 13.81 2.56 -5.90
CA ALA A 145 14.82 1.87 -6.74
C ALA A 145 16.25 2.33 -6.41
N LYS A 146 16.44 3.64 -6.23
CA LYS A 146 17.74 4.22 -5.84
C LYS A 146 18.25 3.69 -4.52
N VAL A 147 17.39 3.58 -3.50
CA VAL A 147 17.76 2.99 -2.20
C VAL A 147 18.21 1.52 -2.36
N ARG A 148 17.67 0.81 -3.34
CA ARG A 148 18.05 -0.58 -3.67
C ARG A 148 19.25 -0.69 -4.62
N GLY A 149 19.78 0.43 -5.09
CA GLY A 149 21.03 0.48 -5.88
C GLY A 149 20.84 0.36 -7.39
N PHE A 150 19.64 0.60 -7.92
CA PHE A 150 19.42 0.62 -9.36
C PHE A 150 18.61 1.85 -9.82
N ASP A 151 18.76 2.20 -11.11
CA ASP A 151 18.00 3.27 -11.74
C ASP A 151 16.75 2.71 -12.40
N LEU A 152 15.59 3.31 -12.06
CA LEU A 152 14.30 2.96 -12.65
C LEU A 152 14.06 3.82 -13.89
N SER A 153 14.00 3.20 -15.06
CA SER A 153 13.67 3.92 -16.30
C SER A 153 12.21 4.39 -16.32
N GLU A 154 11.94 5.45 -17.08
CA GLU A 154 10.59 5.98 -17.24
C GLU A 154 9.65 4.97 -17.88
N ASP A 155 10.13 4.17 -18.84
CA ASP A 155 9.34 3.12 -19.50
C ASP A 155 8.90 2.04 -18.51
N VAL A 156 9.78 1.62 -17.59
CA VAL A 156 9.46 0.62 -16.56
C VAL A 156 8.45 1.16 -15.57
N SER A 157 8.64 2.40 -15.09
CA SER A 157 7.70 3.04 -14.17
C SER A 157 6.32 3.25 -14.80
N SER A 158 6.26 3.67 -16.06
CA SER A 158 5.02 3.85 -16.82
C SER A 158 4.31 2.52 -17.08
N TYR A 159 5.06 1.46 -17.38
CA TYR A 159 4.52 0.12 -17.53
C TYR A 159 3.90 -0.39 -16.22
N LEU A 160 4.58 -0.22 -15.08
CA LEU A 160 4.06 -0.58 -13.76
C LEU A 160 2.74 0.14 -13.45
N LEU A 161 2.67 1.47 -13.65
CA LEU A 161 1.48 2.26 -13.43
C LEU A 161 0.29 1.85 -14.32
N THR A 162 0.56 1.30 -15.50
CA THR A 162 -0.47 0.89 -16.46
C THR A 162 -0.98 -0.53 -16.19
N HIS A 163 -0.11 -1.46 -15.75
CA HIS A 163 -0.42 -2.88 -15.73
C HIS A 163 -0.48 -3.50 -14.32
N ALA A 164 0.01 -2.81 -13.29
CA ALA A 164 -0.11 -3.24 -11.89
C ALA A 164 -1.28 -2.54 -11.18
N ARG A 165 -1.61 -3.01 -9.97
CA ARG A 165 -2.56 -2.30 -9.11
C ARG A 165 -2.00 -0.92 -8.77
N ARG A 166 -2.83 0.12 -8.90
CA ARG A 166 -2.41 1.52 -8.81
C ARG A 166 -2.17 2.02 -7.37
N ASP A 167 -2.37 1.19 -6.36
CA ASP A 167 -2.03 1.53 -4.98
C ASP A 167 -0.51 1.43 -4.76
N MET A 168 0.03 2.35 -3.97
CA MET A 168 1.48 2.51 -3.82
C MET A 168 2.16 1.25 -3.24
N ARG A 169 1.48 0.55 -2.33
CA ARG A 169 1.97 -0.71 -1.73
C ARG A 169 2.18 -1.78 -2.80
N SER A 170 1.17 -2.00 -3.65
CA SER A 170 1.26 -2.98 -4.74
C SER A 170 2.35 -2.62 -5.76
N LEU A 171 2.51 -1.33 -6.06
CA LEU A 171 3.56 -0.86 -6.96
C LEU A 171 4.97 -1.09 -6.40
N MET A 172 5.19 -0.81 -5.10
CA MET A 172 6.46 -1.07 -4.42
C MET A 172 6.78 -2.57 -4.38
N MET A 173 5.79 -3.41 -4.05
CA MET A 173 5.96 -4.87 -4.07
C MET A 173 6.32 -5.40 -5.46
N ALA A 174 5.68 -4.88 -6.50
CA ALA A 174 5.99 -5.26 -7.87
C ALA A 174 7.43 -4.87 -8.24
N LEU A 175 7.87 -3.68 -7.83
CA LEU A 175 9.25 -3.21 -8.05
C LEU A 175 10.26 -4.09 -7.29
N ASP A 176 9.99 -4.44 -6.04
CA ASP A 176 10.82 -5.34 -5.24
C ASP A 176 10.94 -6.75 -5.84
N ALA A 177 9.84 -7.26 -6.38
CA ALA A 177 9.82 -8.57 -7.04
C ALA A 177 10.66 -8.58 -8.33
N ILE A 178 10.60 -7.48 -9.10
CA ILE A 178 11.39 -7.34 -10.33
C ILE A 178 12.87 -7.17 -10.03
N ASP A 179 13.21 -6.39 -9.01
CA ASP A 179 14.60 -6.23 -8.56
C ASP A 179 15.20 -7.59 -8.19
N ARG A 180 14.51 -8.39 -7.41
CA ARG A 180 14.92 -9.74 -7.04
C ARG A 180 15.10 -10.64 -8.27
N TYR A 181 14.13 -10.63 -9.19
CA TYR A 181 14.22 -11.41 -10.42
C TYR A 181 15.38 -10.95 -11.33
N SER A 182 15.67 -9.66 -11.34
CA SER A 182 16.82 -9.05 -12.01
C SER A 182 18.14 -9.60 -11.43
N LEU A 183 18.29 -9.63 -10.11
CA LEU A 183 19.47 -10.16 -9.43
C LEU A 183 19.64 -11.66 -9.66
N GLU A 184 18.58 -12.45 -9.60
CA GLU A 184 18.60 -13.90 -9.81
C GLU A 184 18.98 -14.28 -11.26
N THR A 185 18.55 -13.48 -12.24
CA THR A 185 18.78 -13.75 -13.67
C THR A 185 20.00 -13.05 -14.25
N GLY A 186 20.61 -12.12 -13.50
CA GLY A 186 21.72 -11.27 -13.98
C GLY A 186 21.31 -10.32 -15.11
N ARG A 187 19.99 -10.01 -15.23
CA ARG A 187 19.45 -9.15 -16.29
C ARG A 187 19.03 -7.79 -15.72
N PRO A 188 19.28 -6.68 -16.43
CA PRO A 188 18.87 -5.36 -15.96
C PRO A 188 17.35 -5.24 -15.90
N VAL A 189 16.85 -4.38 -14.99
CA VAL A 189 15.41 -4.07 -14.84
C VAL A 189 14.93 -3.32 -16.09
N THR A 190 14.18 -4.01 -16.93
CA THR A 190 13.66 -3.52 -18.21
C THR A 190 12.20 -3.94 -18.41
N VAL A 191 11.48 -3.29 -19.33
CA VAL A 191 10.10 -3.67 -19.66
C VAL A 191 9.97 -5.13 -20.14
N PRO A 192 10.87 -5.68 -20.97
CA PRO A 192 10.85 -7.10 -21.31
C PRO A 192 10.99 -8.03 -20.11
N LEU A 193 11.86 -7.69 -19.14
CA LEU A 193 12.02 -8.47 -17.91
C LEU A 193 10.73 -8.43 -17.08
N LEU A 194 10.11 -7.26 -16.99
CA LEU A 194 8.85 -7.03 -16.30
C LEU A 194 7.72 -7.88 -16.90
N LYS A 195 7.59 -7.88 -18.22
CA LYS A 195 6.64 -8.72 -18.94
C LYS A 195 6.85 -10.21 -18.66
N ALA A 196 8.10 -10.66 -18.68
CA ALA A 196 8.44 -12.05 -18.38
C ALA A 196 8.11 -12.44 -16.93
N ALA A 197 8.35 -11.52 -15.97
CA ALA A 197 8.04 -11.75 -14.55
C ALA A 197 6.53 -11.73 -14.25
N MET A 198 5.74 -10.96 -14.99
CA MET A 198 4.28 -10.82 -14.81
C MET A 198 3.44 -11.85 -15.59
N GLN A 199 4.04 -12.62 -16.53
CA GLN A 199 3.32 -13.66 -17.25
C GLN A 199 3.26 -14.95 -16.42
N PRO A 200 2.08 -15.49 -16.09
CA PRO A 200 1.98 -16.82 -15.50
C PRO A 200 2.37 -17.86 -16.54
N GLY A 201 3.56 -18.45 -16.41
CA GLY A 201 3.94 -19.69 -17.06
C GLY A 201 4.18 -19.64 -18.58
N THR A 202 5.30 -19.05 -19.01
CA THR A 202 5.93 -19.48 -20.25
C THR A 202 7.31 -20.06 -19.90
N ALA A 203 7.32 -21.38 -19.74
CA ALA A 203 8.56 -22.15 -19.68
C ALA A 203 9.41 -21.80 -20.91
N ALA A 204 10.70 -21.51 -20.65
CA ALA A 204 11.70 -21.38 -21.68
C ALA A 204 11.64 -22.60 -22.61
N THR A 205 11.29 -22.36 -23.86
CA THR A 205 11.52 -23.31 -24.95
C THR A 205 13.03 -23.38 -25.10
N GLU A 206 13.62 -24.50 -24.71
CA GLU A 206 15.00 -24.81 -24.98
C GLU A 206 15.26 -24.75 -26.50
N PRO A 207 16.40 -24.22 -26.96
CA PRO A 207 16.76 -24.27 -28.37
C PRO A 207 16.96 -25.73 -28.77
N GLY A 208 16.23 -26.12 -29.82
CA GLY A 208 16.13 -27.44 -30.35
C GLY A 208 17.44 -28.17 -30.54
N THR A 209 17.52 -29.36 -29.99
CA THR A 209 18.43 -30.40 -30.36
C THR A 209 18.01 -30.90 -31.74
N ASP A 210 18.83 -30.63 -32.75
CA ASP A 210 18.67 -31.07 -34.12
C ASP A 210 18.82 -32.65 -34.20
N PRO A 211 17.79 -33.41 -34.55
CA PRO A 211 17.92 -34.87 -34.69
C PRO A 211 18.29 -35.25 -36.13
N LYS A 212 19.45 -34.79 -36.63
CA LYS A 212 20.01 -35.24 -37.89
C LYS A 212 21.50 -35.54 -37.76
N ARG A 213 21.81 -36.66 -37.11
CA ARG A 213 23.03 -37.43 -37.34
C ARG A 213 22.93 -38.77 -36.64
N GLU A 214 22.31 -39.72 -37.35
CA GLU A 214 22.67 -41.13 -37.26
C GLU A 214 21.83 -41.91 -38.26
N ASN A 215 22.35 -42.08 -39.45
CA ASN A 215 22.17 -43.30 -40.20
C ASN A 215 23.09 -43.31 -41.41
N ARG A 216 24.34 -43.76 -41.22
CA ARG A 216 25.16 -44.30 -42.29
C ARG A 216 26.05 -45.41 -41.73
N GLY A 217 25.76 -46.61 -42.21
CA GLY A 217 26.72 -47.64 -42.27
C GLY A 217 26.40 -48.88 -41.48
N LEU A 218 25.86 -49.85 -42.18
CA LEU A 218 26.51 -51.12 -42.35
C LEU A 218 25.48 -52.13 -42.93
N SER A 219 25.64 -52.41 -44.23
CA SER A 219 25.36 -53.75 -44.80
C SER A 219 26.68 -54.46 -45.03
N PRO A 220 26.76 -55.76 -45.10
CA PRO A 220 26.17 -56.60 -46.13
C PRO A 220 25.10 -57.52 -45.69
#